data_7f2a452a2a8de750b2155291f06976b0
#
_entry.id   7f2a452a2a8de750b2155291f06976b0
#
_cell.length_a   1.000
_cell.length_b   1.000
_cell.length_c   1.000
_cell.angle_alpha   90.00
_cell.angle_beta   90.00
_cell.angle_gamma   90.00
#
_symmetry.space_group_name_H-M   'P 1'
#
loop_
_entity.id
_entity.type
_entity.pdbx_description
1 polymer ?
#
loop_
_entity_poly.entity_id
_entity_poly.type
_entity_poly.pdbx_seq_one_letter_code
_entity_poly.pdbx_strand_id
1 'polypeptide(L)'
;MKVRSLLFGMLCMLALGVSLASCSDDDDDSLDDGGSKVTLPQTRVYILNEGSKGANNAGLAFYAPNKDADFISDIYKTQNNAKLGDLGQSMIEYEDEIYIAVYGSNYLTKLNAAGVELKRVSFVGDNDLSAGIRYIDAEDGYIYASFWGGAVAKINATTLEVVDKLTGLGDNLEGVAICEDMLYVSNSCTADYTYHNDVKVIDLRTFTLKETLTVASNPNTQMLEEDDKVFLISDDYSSAEGYVLQMIEPAKGNKVTKIGNATYMAANNDILYLVNSMTDWSTKPVTTVNTFFTYNIKTGQMNNASFLKDAPAELVSSTLHMLTINDNDGDIYISTSDFITNGTIYRFKKDGTFIEKFDAGGVNPNSAVFFN
;
A
#
# COMPACT_ATOMS: atom_id res chain seq x y z
N MET A 1 6.27 -23.13 15.39
CA MET A 1 6.73 -24.51 15.69
C MET A 1 6.16 -25.44 14.63
N LYS A 2 6.96 -25.71 13.57
CA LYS A 2 7.24 -27.00 12.96
C LYS A 2 6.05 -27.97 12.90
N VAL A 3 5.68 -28.63 11.79
CA VAL A 3 6.44 -29.74 11.18
C VAL A 3 5.69 -30.26 9.94
N ARG A 4 6.43 -30.40 8.85
CA ARG A 4 6.53 -31.58 7.98
C ARG A 4 5.27 -32.19 7.34
N SER A 5 5.29 -32.31 6.05
CA SER A 5 4.94 -33.58 5.41
C SER A 5 5.90 -33.90 4.27
N LEU A 6 6.45 -35.07 4.40
CA LEU A 6 7.43 -35.75 3.54
C LEU A 6 6.72 -36.81 2.69
N LEU A 7 7.18 -36.96 1.45
CA LEU A 7 7.31 -38.20 0.68
C LEU A 7 6.09 -38.89 0.05
N PHE A 8 6.20 -39.10 -1.25
CA PHE A 8 6.36 -40.37 -1.98
C PHE A 8 6.57 -39.99 -3.46
N GLY A 9 7.54 -40.32 -4.15
CA GLY A 9 8.46 -41.39 -4.38
C GLY A 9 8.00 -42.37 -5.45
N MET A 10 8.69 -42.41 -6.57
CA MET A 10 9.14 -43.59 -7.34
C MET A 10 8.95 -43.49 -8.86
N LEU A 11 10.04 -43.27 -9.54
CA LEU A 11 10.80 -44.16 -10.42
C LEU A 11 10.15 -44.54 -11.75
N CYS A 12 10.73 -44.03 -12.87
CA CYS A 12 11.08 -44.85 -14.03
C CYS A 12 12.28 -44.25 -14.79
N MET A 13 13.36 -45.01 -14.84
CA MET A 13 14.55 -44.76 -15.68
C MET A 13 14.28 -45.12 -17.13
N LEU A 14 14.95 -44.41 -18.07
CA LEU A 14 15.81 -44.94 -19.14
C LEU A 14 16.33 -43.77 -20.00
N ALA A 15 17.46 -43.52 -19.93
CA ALA A 15 18.82 -43.45 -20.48
C ALA A 15 18.97 -42.83 -21.89
N LEU A 16 20.04 -41.99 -21.95
CA LEU A 16 21.01 -41.67 -22.99
C LEU A 16 20.85 -40.36 -23.75
N GLY A 17 21.80 -39.47 -23.43
CA GLY A 17 22.14 -38.29 -24.21
C GLY A 17 23.02 -37.34 -23.39
N VAL A 18 24.35 -37.60 -23.37
CA VAL A 18 25.34 -36.77 -22.69
C VAL A 18 25.43 -35.43 -23.40
N SER A 19 25.01 -34.34 -22.74
CA SER A 19 25.56 -33.02 -22.92
C SER A 19 25.83 -32.46 -21.52
N LEU A 20 27.12 -32.33 -21.20
CA LEU A 20 27.58 -31.65 -20.00
C LEU A 20 27.20 -30.17 -20.10
N ALA A 21 26.04 -29.80 -19.57
CA ALA A 21 25.77 -28.47 -19.10
C ALA A 21 26.00 -28.51 -17.59
N SER A 22 27.00 -27.80 -17.14
CA SER A 22 27.22 -27.48 -15.74
C SER A 22 26.02 -26.76 -15.24
N CYS A 23 25.10 -27.43 -14.54
CA CYS A 23 24.18 -26.76 -13.64
C CYS A 23 24.99 -26.41 -12.39
N SER A 24 25.39 -25.18 -12.25
CA SER A 24 25.53 -24.57 -10.95
C SER A 24 24.10 -24.44 -10.40
N ASP A 25 23.79 -25.17 -9.35
CA ASP A 25 22.67 -24.81 -8.45
C ASP A 25 23.09 -23.52 -7.71
N ASP A 26 23.04 -22.43 -8.42
CA ASP A 26 22.81 -21.12 -7.81
C ASP A 26 21.28 -20.99 -7.78
N ASP A 27 20.70 -20.99 -6.59
CA ASP A 27 19.37 -20.44 -6.37
C ASP A 27 19.44 -18.99 -6.86
N ASP A 28 18.99 -18.77 -8.08
CA ASP A 28 19.05 -17.47 -8.75
C ASP A 28 17.84 -16.67 -8.21
N ASP A 29 18.04 -15.99 -7.09
CA ASP A 29 17.11 -15.00 -6.50
C ASP A 29 16.97 -13.76 -7.41
N SER A 30 17.06 -13.95 -8.74
CA SER A 30 16.91 -12.86 -9.69
C SER A 30 15.45 -12.52 -9.89
N LEU A 31 15.14 -11.23 -9.75
CA LEU A 31 13.81 -10.69 -10.05
C LEU A 31 13.43 -10.92 -11.52
N ASP A 32 12.14 -11.11 -11.80
CA ASP A 32 11.64 -11.25 -13.18
C ASP A 32 11.71 -9.91 -13.92
N ASP A 33 12.74 -9.75 -14.74
CA ASP A 33 12.93 -8.63 -15.66
C ASP A 33 12.48 -8.94 -17.10
N GLY A 34 11.66 -9.99 -17.29
CA GLY A 34 11.16 -10.40 -18.61
C GLY A 34 10.49 -9.28 -19.37
N GLY A 35 10.94 -9.03 -20.62
CA GLY A 35 10.38 -7.97 -21.47
C GLY A 35 10.82 -6.56 -21.13
N SER A 36 11.74 -6.37 -20.18
CA SER A 36 12.25 -5.03 -19.82
C SER A 36 12.96 -4.36 -20.99
N LYS A 37 12.70 -3.06 -21.15
CA LYS A 37 13.34 -2.19 -22.17
C LYS A 37 14.54 -1.43 -21.61
N VAL A 38 14.80 -1.54 -20.32
CA VAL A 38 15.90 -0.89 -19.61
C VAL A 38 16.59 -1.88 -18.70
N THR A 39 17.86 -1.65 -18.39
CA THR A 39 18.57 -2.44 -17.39
C THR A 39 18.24 -1.88 -16.01
N LEU A 40 17.83 -2.73 -15.09
CA LEU A 40 17.46 -2.38 -13.73
C LEU A 40 18.38 -3.10 -12.74
N PRO A 41 18.80 -2.44 -11.64
CA PRO A 41 19.52 -3.09 -10.55
C PRO A 41 18.58 -4.00 -9.76
N GLN A 42 19.13 -4.93 -8.97
CA GLN A 42 18.36 -5.80 -8.10
C GLN A 42 17.60 -4.99 -7.05
N THR A 43 18.31 -4.14 -6.30
CA THR A 43 17.68 -3.24 -5.33
C THR A 43 17.00 -2.08 -6.02
N ARG A 44 15.68 -1.98 -5.90
CA ARG A 44 14.89 -0.97 -6.61
C ARG A 44 13.65 -0.54 -5.82
N VAL A 45 13.22 0.69 -6.02
CA VAL A 45 12.01 1.27 -5.43
C VAL A 45 11.11 1.77 -6.55
N TYR A 46 9.84 1.41 -6.46
CA TYR A 46 8.81 1.98 -7.31
C TYR A 46 7.92 2.91 -6.49
N ILE A 47 7.61 4.08 -7.07
CA ILE A 47 6.79 5.11 -6.44
C ILE A 47 5.56 5.31 -7.31
N LEU A 48 4.38 5.06 -6.76
CA LEU A 48 3.13 5.34 -7.44
C LEU A 48 2.77 6.82 -7.27
N ASN A 49 2.64 7.51 -8.38
CA ASN A 49 2.10 8.85 -8.45
C ASN A 49 0.61 8.75 -8.83
N GLU A 50 -0.28 9.17 -7.92
CA GLU A 50 -1.72 9.09 -8.11
C GLU A 50 -2.18 9.85 -9.36
N GLY A 51 -1.54 11.00 -9.61
CA GLY A 51 -1.98 11.93 -10.64
C GLY A 51 -3.11 12.84 -10.16
N SER A 52 -3.82 13.45 -11.10
CA SER A 52 -4.93 14.37 -10.83
C SER A 52 -6.20 13.88 -11.51
N LYS A 53 -7.33 13.94 -10.82
CA LYS A 53 -8.62 13.43 -11.30
C LYS A 53 -8.99 14.01 -12.68
N GLY A 54 -9.24 13.12 -13.64
CA GLY A 54 -9.58 13.45 -15.01
C GLY A 54 -8.40 13.84 -15.90
N ALA A 55 -7.16 13.90 -15.35
CA ALA A 55 -5.98 14.25 -16.12
C ALA A 55 -5.33 13.06 -16.84
N ASN A 56 -5.68 11.83 -16.44
CA ASN A 56 -5.10 10.59 -16.99
C ASN A 56 -3.57 10.62 -16.96
N ASN A 57 -3.01 11.01 -15.81
CA ASN A 57 -1.59 11.25 -15.57
C ASN A 57 -1.05 10.52 -14.33
N ALA A 58 -1.73 9.47 -13.86
CA ALA A 58 -1.12 8.52 -12.94
C ALA A 58 0.12 7.91 -13.59
N GLY A 59 1.17 7.65 -12.80
CA GLY A 59 2.44 7.13 -13.28
C GLY A 59 3.17 6.32 -12.21
N LEU A 60 4.12 5.52 -12.64
CA LEU A 60 5.00 4.75 -11.78
C LEU A 60 6.44 5.20 -12.00
N ALA A 61 7.07 5.80 -10.99
CA ALA A 61 8.47 6.17 -11.04
C ALA A 61 9.35 5.02 -10.54
N PHE A 62 10.57 4.93 -11.08
CA PHE A 62 11.63 4.02 -10.62
C PHE A 62 12.77 4.82 -10.00
N TYR A 63 13.25 4.34 -8.86
CA TYR A 63 14.37 4.92 -8.14
C TYR A 63 15.35 3.82 -7.71
N ALA A 64 16.66 4.04 -7.95
CA ALA A 64 17.74 3.16 -7.51
C ALA A 64 18.36 3.72 -6.22
N PRO A 65 18.10 3.11 -5.03
CA PRO A 65 18.60 3.64 -3.76
C PRO A 65 20.12 3.59 -3.62
N ASN A 66 20.77 2.68 -4.35
CA ASN A 66 22.24 2.51 -4.37
C ASN A 66 22.94 3.43 -5.40
N LYS A 67 22.18 4.22 -6.20
CA LYS A 67 22.69 5.09 -7.29
C LYS A 67 23.41 4.31 -8.40
N ASP A 68 23.04 3.06 -8.61
CA ASP A 68 23.58 2.17 -9.65
C ASP A 68 22.75 2.21 -10.95
N ALA A 69 21.67 2.99 -10.98
CA ALA A 69 20.89 3.33 -12.15
C ALA A 69 20.29 4.75 -12.06
N ASP A 70 19.97 5.33 -13.21
CA ASP A 70 19.32 6.63 -13.30
C ASP A 70 17.84 6.55 -12.87
N PHE A 71 17.34 7.61 -12.24
CA PHE A 71 15.93 7.78 -11.94
C PHE A 71 15.08 7.83 -13.23
N ILE A 72 13.96 7.08 -13.23
CA ILE A 72 13.00 7.08 -14.36
C ILE A 72 11.67 7.59 -13.85
N SER A 73 11.25 8.76 -14.30
CA SER A 73 10.04 9.44 -13.81
C SER A 73 8.74 8.72 -14.14
N ASP A 74 8.71 7.90 -15.20
CA ASP A 74 7.55 7.05 -15.55
C ASP A 74 8.05 5.77 -16.21
N ILE A 75 8.43 4.81 -15.36
CA ILE A 75 8.87 3.49 -15.79
C ILE A 75 7.74 2.69 -16.43
N TYR A 76 6.50 2.85 -15.93
CA TYR A 76 5.36 2.16 -16.54
C TYR A 76 5.21 2.56 -18.02
N LYS A 77 5.26 3.85 -18.32
CA LYS A 77 5.19 4.34 -19.71
C LYS A 77 6.39 3.88 -20.53
N THR A 78 7.59 3.88 -19.94
CA THR A 78 8.82 3.42 -20.60
C THR A 78 8.70 1.94 -21.00
N GLN A 79 8.25 1.08 -20.09
CA GLN A 79 8.16 -0.36 -20.31
C GLN A 79 6.99 -0.72 -21.25
N ASN A 80 5.84 -0.06 -21.12
CA ASN A 80 4.59 -0.52 -21.74
C ASN A 80 4.15 0.32 -22.95
N ASN A 81 4.83 1.46 -23.25
CA ASN A 81 4.40 2.44 -24.27
C ASN A 81 2.96 2.93 -24.09
N ALA A 82 2.46 2.94 -22.86
CA ALA A 82 1.11 3.29 -22.49
C ALA A 82 1.10 4.16 -21.23
N LYS A 83 0.04 4.91 -21.00
CA LYS A 83 -0.19 5.58 -19.71
C LYS A 83 -0.78 4.59 -18.72
N LEU A 84 -0.41 4.75 -17.43
CA LEU A 84 -1.01 3.97 -16.35
C LEU A 84 -2.51 4.28 -16.19
N GLY A 85 -2.95 5.52 -16.37
CA GLY A 85 -4.37 5.84 -16.34
C GLY A 85 -4.71 7.06 -15.49
N ASP A 86 -5.93 7.08 -14.98
CA ASP A 86 -6.44 8.14 -14.11
C ASP A 86 -6.54 7.64 -12.66
N LEU A 87 -5.90 8.33 -11.75
CA LEU A 87 -5.84 8.06 -10.31
C LEU A 87 -5.31 6.66 -9.93
N GLY A 88 -3.99 6.52 -9.85
CA GLY A 88 -3.33 5.38 -9.24
C GLY A 88 -3.54 5.40 -7.73
N GLN A 89 -4.44 4.53 -7.21
CA GLN A 89 -4.96 4.64 -5.85
C GLN A 89 -4.15 3.88 -4.82
N SER A 90 -3.81 2.63 -5.11
CA SER A 90 -3.14 1.72 -4.20
C SER A 90 -2.18 0.82 -4.97
N MET A 91 -1.04 0.50 -4.38
CA MET A 91 -0.02 -0.36 -4.94
C MET A 91 0.54 -1.26 -3.85
N ILE A 92 0.68 -2.54 -4.15
CA ILE A 92 1.36 -3.52 -3.30
C ILE A 92 2.38 -4.30 -4.12
N GLU A 93 3.39 -4.82 -3.45
CA GLU A 93 4.22 -5.93 -3.92
C GLU A 93 3.65 -7.22 -3.32
N TYR A 94 3.54 -8.26 -4.12
CA TYR A 94 3.15 -9.58 -3.68
C TYR A 94 3.79 -10.65 -4.59
N GLU A 95 4.57 -11.56 -4.00
CA GLU A 95 5.30 -12.63 -4.71
C GLU A 95 6.18 -12.09 -5.86
N ASP A 96 6.99 -11.06 -5.58
CA ASP A 96 7.88 -10.36 -6.53
C ASP A 96 7.16 -9.68 -7.71
N GLU A 97 5.86 -9.48 -7.62
CA GLU A 97 5.05 -8.82 -8.63
C GLU A 97 4.37 -7.56 -8.06
N ILE A 98 4.14 -6.56 -8.91
CA ILE A 98 3.51 -5.31 -8.50
C ILE A 98 2.05 -5.32 -8.94
N TYR A 99 1.15 -5.03 -8.00
CA TYR A 99 -0.27 -4.86 -8.27
C TYR A 99 -0.68 -3.41 -8.03
N ILE A 100 -1.38 -2.80 -9.00
CA ILE A 100 -1.80 -1.40 -8.91
C ILE A 100 -3.31 -1.30 -9.17
N ALA A 101 -4.03 -0.77 -8.19
CA ALA A 101 -5.42 -0.37 -8.33
C ALA A 101 -5.49 1.04 -8.92
N VAL A 102 -6.12 1.18 -10.09
CA VAL A 102 -6.27 2.46 -10.79
C VAL A 102 -7.73 2.89 -10.73
N TYR A 103 -8.04 3.72 -9.73
CA TYR A 103 -9.40 4.08 -9.35
C TYR A 103 -10.19 4.80 -10.45
N GLY A 104 -9.65 5.89 -11.00
CA GLY A 104 -10.37 6.70 -11.99
C GLY A 104 -10.57 5.97 -13.32
N SER A 105 -9.68 5.04 -13.67
CA SER A 105 -9.81 4.16 -14.83
C SER A 105 -10.51 2.84 -14.50
N ASN A 106 -10.75 2.55 -13.26
CA ASN A 106 -11.44 1.39 -12.67
C ASN A 106 -10.93 0.04 -13.18
N TYR A 107 -9.66 -0.25 -12.90
CA TYR A 107 -9.02 -1.52 -13.21
C TYR A 107 -7.92 -1.88 -12.20
N LEU A 108 -7.58 -3.16 -12.14
CA LEU A 108 -6.39 -3.69 -11.47
C LEU A 108 -5.38 -4.13 -12.55
N THR A 109 -4.11 -3.74 -12.41
CA THR A 109 -3.03 -4.23 -13.26
C THR A 109 -1.98 -4.95 -12.44
N LYS A 110 -1.36 -5.96 -13.05
CA LYS A 110 -0.26 -6.77 -12.56
C LYS A 110 0.97 -6.53 -13.42
N LEU A 111 2.09 -6.18 -12.79
CA LEU A 111 3.38 -5.96 -13.45
C LEU A 111 4.39 -6.94 -12.87
N ASN A 112 5.40 -7.31 -13.65
CA ASN A 112 6.58 -7.97 -13.08
C ASN A 112 7.50 -6.96 -12.35
N ALA A 113 8.58 -7.46 -11.77
CA ALA A 113 9.55 -6.66 -11.03
C ALA A 113 10.26 -5.59 -11.87
N ALA A 114 10.19 -5.64 -13.22
CA ALA A 114 10.68 -4.59 -14.11
C ALA A 114 9.65 -3.50 -14.44
N GLY A 115 8.42 -3.59 -13.94
CA GLY A 115 7.34 -2.68 -14.29
C GLY A 115 6.69 -2.95 -15.65
N VAL A 116 6.93 -4.14 -16.23
CA VAL A 116 6.28 -4.60 -17.47
C VAL A 116 4.91 -5.15 -17.13
N GLU A 117 3.86 -4.64 -17.78
CA GLU A 117 2.50 -5.12 -17.57
C GLU A 117 2.33 -6.55 -18.08
N LEU A 118 2.01 -7.45 -17.16
CA LEU A 118 1.72 -8.84 -17.44
C LEU A 118 0.25 -9.06 -17.74
N LYS A 119 -0.61 -8.37 -16.99
CA LYS A 119 -2.06 -8.54 -17.09
C LYS A 119 -2.83 -7.36 -16.50
N ARG A 120 -4.08 -7.21 -16.95
CA ARG A 120 -5.01 -6.20 -16.46
C ARG A 120 -6.43 -6.77 -16.45
N VAL A 121 -7.23 -6.41 -15.44
CA VAL A 121 -8.67 -6.66 -15.37
C VAL A 121 -9.41 -5.35 -15.16
N SER A 122 -10.41 -5.07 -16.02
CA SER A 122 -11.24 -3.87 -15.92
C SER A 122 -12.55 -4.20 -15.21
N PHE A 123 -13.01 -3.29 -14.37
CA PHE A 123 -14.30 -3.36 -13.68
C PHE A 123 -15.33 -2.38 -14.26
N VAL A 124 -14.98 -1.69 -15.34
CA VAL A 124 -15.90 -0.79 -16.05
C VAL A 124 -17.07 -1.59 -16.62
N GLY A 125 -18.29 -1.20 -16.20
CA GLY A 125 -19.51 -1.89 -16.62
C GLY A 125 -19.85 -3.17 -15.85
N ASP A 126 -19.03 -3.57 -14.86
CA ASP A 126 -19.45 -4.60 -13.91
C ASP A 126 -20.58 -4.08 -13.02
N ASN A 127 -21.57 -4.93 -12.72
CA ASN A 127 -22.77 -4.50 -11.98
C ASN A 127 -22.45 -4.10 -10.52
N ASP A 128 -21.44 -4.72 -9.93
CA ASP A 128 -21.12 -4.60 -8.50
C ASP A 128 -19.84 -3.79 -8.25
N LEU A 129 -18.89 -3.79 -9.23
CA LEU A 129 -17.55 -3.25 -9.06
C LEU A 129 -17.31 -1.96 -9.87
N SER A 130 -18.32 -1.45 -10.58
CA SER A 130 -18.18 -0.28 -11.47
C SER A 130 -18.00 1.05 -10.74
N ALA A 131 -18.26 1.12 -9.45
CA ALA A 131 -18.14 2.38 -8.68
C ALA A 131 -16.69 2.81 -8.42
N GLY A 132 -15.72 1.93 -8.61
CA GLY A 132 -14.28 2.20 -8.56
C GLY A 132 -13.54 1.39 -7.52
N ILE A 133 -12.45 0.74 -7.97
CA ILE A 133 -11.51 0.02 -7.10
C ILE A 133 -10.77 1.00 -6.21
N ARG A 134 -10.57 0.63 -4.92
CA ARG A 134 -9.90 1.50 -3.95
C ARG A 134 -8.58 0.90 -3.46
N TYR A 135 -8.60 0.18 -2.38
CA TYR A 135 -7.41 -0.38 -1.76
C TYR A 135 -7.35 -1.88 -1.96
N ILE A 136 -6.15 -2.40 -1.98
CA ILE A 136 -5.86 -3.83 -2.19
C ILE A 136 -4.91 -4.33 -1.13
N ASP A 137 -5.07 -5.60 -0.78
CA ASP A 137 -4.15 -6.39 0.02
C ASP A 137 -4.11 -7.82 -0.52
N ALA A 138 -3.12 -8.63 -0.17
CA ALA A 138 -2.91 -9.94 -0.76
C ALA A 138 -2.56 -11.02 0.26
N GLU A 139 -3.15 -12.21 0.08
CA GLU A 139 -2.85 -13.39 0.86
C GLU A 139 -3.24 -14.67 0.10
N ASP A 140 -2.47 -15.75 0.29
CA ASP A 140 -2.77 -17.10 -0.24
C ASP A 140 -3.09 -17.17 -1.74
N GLY A 141 -2.38 -16.39 -2.56
CA GLY A 141 -2.54 -16.35 -4.02
C GLY A 141 -3.75 -15.55 -4.50
N TYR A 142 -4.31 -14.70 -3.65
CA TYR A 142 -5.43 -13.84 -4.00
C TYR A 142 -5.14 -12.37 -3.63
N ILE A 143 -5.65 -11.47 -4.48
CA ILE A 143 -5.77 -10.05 -4.19
C ILE A 143 -7.19 -9.78 -3.70
N TYR A 144 -7.30 -9.09 -2.58
CA TYR A 144 -8.56 -8.64 -2.01
C TYR A 144 -8.69 -7.13 -2.21
N ALA A 145 -9.76 -6.71 -2.86
CA ALA A 145 -9.94 -5.32 -3.26
C ALA A 145 -11.23 -4.74 -2.71
N SER A 146 -11.16 -3.55 -2.10
CA SER A 146 -12.32 -2.74 -1.73
C SER A 146 -12.80 -1.90 -2.91
N PHE A 147 -14.10 -1.63 -2.97
CA PHE A 147 -14.72 -0.79 -3.99
C PHE A 147 -15.69 0.20 -3.36
N TRP A 148 -15.74 1.39 -3.91
CA TRP A 148 -16.90 2.24 -3.69
C TRP A 148 -18.16 1.52 -4.21
N GLY A 149 -19.32 1.83 -3.63
CA GLY A 149 -20.54 1.06 -3.88
C GLY A 149 -20.71 -0.14 -2.95
N GLY A 150 -19.81 -0.32 -1.95
CA GLY A 150 -19.98 -1.30 -0.88
C GLY A 150 -19.66 -2.73 -1.27
N ALA A 151 -18.74 -2.95 -2.19
CA ALA A 151 -18.30 -4.27 -2.61
C ALA A 151 -16.85 -4.56 -2.22
N VAL A 152 -16.55 -5.84 -1.99
CA VAL A 152 -15.20 -6.41 -1.88
C VAL A 152 -15.08 -7.55 -2.89
N ALA A 153 -14.00 -7.59 -3.64
CA ALA A 153 -13.71 -8.66 -4.59
C ALA A 153 -12.52 -9.52 -4.12
N LYS A 154 -12.63 -10.83 -4.32
CA LYS A 154 -11.55 -11.81 -4.25
C LYS A 154 -11.08 -12.09 -5.67
N ILE A 155 -9.82 -11.79 -5.98
CA ILE A 155 -9.26 -11.86 -7.33
C ILE A 155 -8.06 -12.80 -7.30
N ASN A 156 -7.99 -13.76 -8.21
CA ASN A 156 -6.83 -14.64 -8.30
C ASN A 156 -5.59 -13.83 -8.71
N ALA A 157 -4.51 -13.88 -7.94
CA ALA A 157 -3.31 -13.09 -8.16
C ALA A 157 -2.60 -13.42 -9.48
N THR A 158 -2.61 -14.69 -9.90
CA THR A 158 -1.97 -15.11 -11.16
C THR A 158 -2.82 -14.74 -12.38
N THR A 159 -4.13 -15.01 -12.36
CA THR A 159 -4.98 -14.86 -13.54
C THR A 159 -5.73 -13.54 -13.61
N LEU A 160 -5.80 -12.77 -12.53
CA LEU A 160 -6.64 -11.59 -12.32
C LEU A 160 -8.15 -11.85 -12.58
N GLU A 161 -8.58 -13.11 -12.51
CA GLU A 161 -10.00 -13.45 -12.55
C GLU A 161 -10.67 -13.13 -11.21
N VAL A 162 -11.80 -12.47 -11.24
CA VAL A 162 -12.65 -12.27 -10.04
C VAL A 162 -13.26 -13.61 -9.68
N VAL A 163 -12.81 -14.17 -8.55
CA VAL A 163 -13.23 -15.50 -8.07
C VAL A 163 -14.53 -15.39 -7.29
N ASP A 164 -14.67 -14.34 -6.49
CA ASP A 164 -15.84 -14.12 -5.66
C ASP A 164 -16.05 -12.63 -5.36
N LYS A 165 -17.26 -12.25 -4.94
CA LYS A 165 -17.64 -10.89 -4.59
C LYS A 165 -18.56 -10.89 -3.38
N LEU A 166 -18.31 -9.97 -2.43
CA LEU A 166 -19.27 -9.60 -1.40
C LEU A 166 -19.81 -8.21 -1.69
N THR A 167 -21.11 -8.05 -1.67
CA THR A 167 -21.81 -6.79 -1.93
C THR A 167 -22.69 -6.36 -0.78
N GLY A 168 -23.11 -5.10 -0.75
CA GLY A 168 -24.00 -4.59 0.31
C GLY A 168 -23.29 -4.45 1.67
N LEU A 169 -21.97 -4.32 1.66
CA LEU A 169 -21.17 -4.18 2.87
C LEU A 169 -21.18 -2.74 3.42
N GLY A 170 -21.56 -1.77 2.64
CA GLY A 170 -21.56 -0.35 3.00
C GLY A 170 -21.75 0.52 1.76
N ASP A 171 -21.14 1.69 1.78
CA ASP A 171 -21.16 2.64 0.67
C ASP A 171 -19.74 2.83 0.09
N ASN A 172 -18.95 3.75 0.63
CA ASN A 172 -17.58 4.00 0.18
C ASN A 172 -16.62 3.17 1.04
N LEU A 173 -16.32 1.95 0.60
CA LEU A 173 -15.27 1.15 1.22
C LEU A 173 -13.90 1.68 0.78
N GLU A 174 -12.97 1.75 1.74
CA GLU A 174 -11.64 2.35 1.57
C GLU A 174 -10.53 1.38 2.01
N GLY A 175 -9.74 1.74 3.01
CA GLY A 175 -8.58 0.97 3.45
C GLY A 175 -8.90 -0.47 3.78
N VAL A 176 -7.96 -1.35 3.46
CA VAL A 176 -8.02 -2.79 3.75
C VAL A 176 -6.74 -3.22 4.46
N ALA A 177 -6.85 -4.23 5.33
CA ALA A 177 -5.71 -4.94 5.91
C ALA A 177 -6.11 -6.37 6.22
N ILE A 178 -5.19 -7.31 5.98
CA ILE A 178 -5.36 -8.73 6.29
C ILE A 178 -4.64 -9.04 7.61
N CYS A 179 -5.30 -9.76 8.51
CA CYS A 179 -4.73 -10.23 9.76
C CYS A 179 -5.40 -11.56 10.16
N GLU A 180 -4.62 -12.62 10.38
CA GLU A 180 -5.11 -13.93 10.84
C GLU A 180 -6.28 -14.50 10.00
N ASP A 181 -6.13 -14.66 8.68
CA ASP A 181 -7.20 -15.10 7.76
C ASP A 181 -8.45 -14.19 7.73
N MET A 182 -8.38 -12.98 8.25
CA MET A 182 -9.47 -12.00 8.25
C MET A 182 -9.09 -10.76 7.45
N LEU A 183 -9.98 -10.31 6.58
CA LEU A 183 -9.86 -9.02 5.91
C LEU A 183 -10.67 -7.98 6.67
N TYR A 184 -10.01 -6.91 7.08
CA TYR A 184 -10.61 -5.73 7.67
C TYR A 184 -10.79 -4.68 6.59
N VAL A 185 -12.00 -4.12 6.48
CA VAL A 185 -12.33 -3.15 5.44
C VAL A 185 -13.05 -1.95 6.06
N SER A 186 -12.49 -0.76 5.88
CA SER A 186 -13.12 0.47 6.37
C SER A 186 -14.32 0.86 5.49
N ASN A 187 -15.40 1.32 6.15
CA ASN A 187 -16.57 1.90 5.49
C ASN A 187 -16.62 3.38 5.88
N SER A 188 -16.21 4.27 4.98
CA SER A 188 -15.90 5.66 5.33
C SER A 188 -17.13 6.55 5.39
N CYS A 189 -17.84 6.71 4.30
CA CYS A 189 -18.98 7.61 4.19
C CYS A 189 -19.93 7.22 3.06
N THR A 190 -21.13 7.79 3.09
CA THR A 190 -22.09 7.72 1.99
C THR A 190 -21.66 8.60 0.82
N ALA A 191 -22.37 8.52 -0.31
CA ALA A 191 -22.11 9.35 -1.49
C ALA A 191 -22.31 10.87 -1.21
N ASP A 192 -23.09 11.25 -0.20
CA ASP A 192 -23.30 12.63 0.25
C ASP A 192 -22.41 13.02 1.43
N TYR A 193 -21.33 12.23 1.68
CA TYR A 193 -20.33 12.44 2.72
C TYR A 193 -20.88 12.42 4.16
N THR A 194 -21.97 11.67 4.41
CA THR A 194 -22.36 11.32 5.77
C THR A 194 -21.43 10.21 6.27
N TYR A 195 -20.71 10.47 7.36
CA TYR A 195 -19.69 9.55 7.87
C TYR A 195 -20.30 8.30 8.49
N HIS A 196 -19.73 7.16 8.16
CA HIS A 196 -19.90 5.90 8.87
C HIS A 196 -18.89 5.78 10.03
N ASN A 197 -19.06 4.77 10.86
CA ASN A 197 -18.19 4.48 11.99
C ASN A 197 -17.97 2.97 12.15
N ASP A 198 -17.73 2.30 11.03
CA ASP A 198 -17.64 0.85 11.05
C ASP A 198 -16.52 0.30 10.16
N VAL A 199 -16.01 -0.86 10.60
CA VAL A 199 -15.08 -1.72 9.86
C VAL A 199 -15.75 -3.06 9.66
N LYS A 200 -15.74 -3.58 8.43
CA LYS A 200 -16.21 -4.92 8.11
C LYS A 200 -15.10 -5.93 8.32
N VAL A 201 -15.39 -7.03 8.97
CA VAL A 201 -14.47 -8.16 9.13
C VAL A 201 -14.99 -9.33 8.31
N ILE A 202 -14.20 -9.75 7.33
CA ILE A 202 -14.54 -10.81 6.37
C ILE A 202 -13.62 -12.00 6.63
N ASP A 203 -14.19 -13.19 6.83
CA ASP A 203 -13.43 -14.44 6.92
C ASP A 203 -12.98 -14.86 5.52
N LEU A 204 -11.66 -14.92 5.27
CA LEU A 204 -11.09 -15.18 3.95
C LEU A 204 -11.24 -16.63 3.48
N ARG A 205 -11.39 -17.57 4.42
CA ARG A 205 -11.55 -19.01 4.09
C ARG A 205 -12.95 -19.31 3.55
N THR A 206 -13.96 -18.59 4.04
CA THR A 206 -15.36 -18.74 3.61
C THR A 206 -15.81 -17.62 2.68
N PHE A 207 -15.04 -16.55 2.63
CA PHE A 207 -15.32 -15.29 1.97
C PHE A 207 -16.71 -14.76 2.33
N THR A 208 -16.97 -14.61 3.63
CA THR A 208 -18.26 -14.13 4.18
C THR A 208 -18.04 -13.06 5.23
N LEU A 209 -18.96 -12.11 5.35
CA LEU A 209 -18.96 -11.13 6.43
C LEU A 209 -19.13 -11.86 7.78
N LYS A 210 -18.12 -11.75 8.64
CA LYS A 210 -18.11 -12.34 9.97
C LYS A 210 -18.74 -11.43 11.01
N GLU A 211 -18.35 -10.16 10.99
CA GLU A 211 -18.85 -9.14 11.90
C GLU A 211 -18.64 -7.72 11.38
N THR A 212 -19.26 -6.76 12.05
CA THR A 212 -19.07 -5.33 11.81
C THR A 212 -18.64 -4.69 13.13
N LEU A 213 -17.47 -4.07 13.14
CA LEU A 213 -16.90 -3.41 14.32
C LEU A 213 -17.31 -1.95 14.34
N THR A 214 -17.57 -1.41 15.53
CA THR A 214 -17.74 0.02 15.72
C THR A 214 -16.38 0.67 16.00
N VAL A 215 -16.03 1.67 15.23
CA VAL A 215 -14.79 2.46 15.32
C VAL A 215 -15.12 3.96 15.42
N ALA A 216 -14.10 4.81 15.48
CA ALA A 216 -14.32 6.25 15.36
C ALA A 216 -14.87 6.62 13.97
N SER A 217 -15.56 7.75 13.89
CA SER A 217 -16.25 8.22 12.69
C SER A 217 -15.29 8.45 11.52
N ASN A 218 -15.75 8.10 10.32
CA ASN A 218 -15.02 8.19 9.05
C ASN A 218 -13.69 7.39 9.05
N PRO A 219 -13.70 6.07 9.29
CA PRO A 219 -12.52 5.23 9.04
C PRO A 219 -12.21 5.27 7.55
N ASN A 220 -11.00 5.66 7.19
CA ASN A 220 -10.66 6.01 5.82
C ASN A 220 -9.53 5.11 5.27
N THR A 221 -8.61 5.70 4.54
CA THR A 221 -7.62 5.00 3.73
C THR A 221 -6.47 4.39 4.53
N GLN A 222 -6.15 4.97 5.68
CA GLN A 222 -5.03 4.55 6.53
C GLN A 222 -5.43 3.33 7.36
N MET A 223 -5.06 2.16 6.88
CA MET A 223 -5.21 0.87 7.57
C MET A 223 -3.99 0.00 7.28
N LEU A 224 -3.46 -0.68 8.29
CA LEU A 224 -2.35 -1.62 8.15
C LEU A 224 -2.39 -2.68 9.25
N GLU A 225 -1.69 -3.79 9.01
CA GLU A 225 -1.42 -4.84 9.98
C GLU A 225 0.04 -4.76 10.46
N GLU A 226 0.29 -5.00 11.74
CA GLU A 226 1.61 -5.23 12.33
C GLU A 226 1.46 -5.98 13.67
N ASP A 227 2.26 -7.01 13.90
CA ASP A 227 2.29 -7.81 15.15
C ASP A 227 0.90 -8.37 15.52
N ASP A 228 0.22 -9.01 14.55
CA ASP A 228 -1.12 -9.61 14.69
C ASP A 228 -2.18 -8.60 15.19
N LYS A 229 -2.06 -7.36 14.81
CA LYS A 229 -3.00 -6.28 15.13
C LYS A 229 -3.26 -5.41 13.91
N VAL A 230 -4.49 -4.91 13.80
CA VAL A 230 -4.86 -3.95 12.76
C VAL A 230 -4.91 -2.56 13.33
N PHE A 231 -4.26 -1.62 12.66
CA PHE A 231 -4.26 -0.20 12.99
C PHE A 231 -5.03 0.57 11.92
N LEU A 232 -5.80 1.57 12.36
CA LEU A 232 -6.55 2.42 11.44
C LEU A 232 -6.61 3.86 11.95
N ILE A 233 -6.72 4.80 11.02
CA ILE A 233 -6.98 6.21 11.31
C ILE A 233 -8.37 6.56 10.78
N SER A 234 -9.18 7.19 11.64
CA SER A 234 -10.48 7.76 11.27
C SER A 234 -10.35 9.27 11.17
N ASP A 235 -10.88 9.86 10.09
CA ASP A 235 -10.67 11.26 9.70
C ASP A 235 -11.95 12.09 9.94
N ASP A 236 -12.42 12.21 11.18
CA ASP A 236 -13.61 12.98 11.49
C ASP A 236 -13.31 14.49 11.55
N TYR A 237 -13.44 15.16 10.43
CA TYR A 237 -13.23 16.61 10.31
C TYR A 237 -14.28 17.45 11.06
N SER A 238 -15.39 16.84 11.47
CA SER A 238 -16.47 17.54 12.19
C SER A 238 -16.31 17.51 13.71
N SER A 239 -15.44 16.63 14.20
CA SER A 239 -15.21 16.39 15.62
C SER A 239 -14.00 17.17 16.13
N ALA A 240 -14.04 17.58 17.40
CA ALA A 240 -12.90 18.17 18.08
C ALA A 240 -11.74 17.17 18.27
N GLU A 241 -12.00 15.86 18.11
CA GLU A 241 -10.99 14.81 18.18
C GLU A 241 -10.18 14.70 16.88
N GLY A 242 -10.75 15.13 15.74
CA GLY A 242 -10.09 15.13 14.44
C GLY A 242 -9.69 13.71 13.99
N TYR A 243 -8.41 13.52 13.80
CA TYR A 243 -7.85 12.22 13.36
C TYR A 243 -7.64 11.28 14.55
N VAL A 244 -8.32 10.14 14.56
CA VAL A 244 -8.30 9.17 15.66
C VAL A 244 -7.55 7.92 15.23
N LEU A 245 -6.40 7.68 15.84
CA LEU A 245 -5.63 6.45 15.67
C LEU A 245 -6.17 5.37 16.62
N GLN A 246 -6.52 4.21 16.05
CA GLN A 246 -7.12 3.08 16.76
C GLN A 246 -6.38 1.80 16.44
N MET A 247 -6.44 0.85 17.37
CA MET A 247 -5.93 -0.50 17.24
C MET A 247 -7.07 -1.50 17.43
N ILE A 248 -7.15 -2.49 16.56
CA ILE A 248 -8.02 -3.65 16.67
C ILE A 248 -7.15 -4.84 17.05
N GLU A 249 -7.55 -5.59 18.08
CA GLU A 249 -6.84 -6.77 18.58
C GLU A 249 -7.63 -8.04 18.30
N PRO A 250 -7.35 -8.79 17.19
CA PRO A 250 -8.06 -10.02 16.84
C PRO A 250 -8.04 -11.06 17.96
N ALA A 251 -6.87 -11.30 18.56
CA ALA A 251 -6.70 -12.24 19.68
C ALA A 251 -7.55 -11.89 20.93
N LYS A 252 -8.08 -10.67 21.00
CA LYS A 252 -8.99 -10.21 22.08
C LYS A 252 -10.45 -10.05 21.61
N GLY A 253 -10.83 -10.78 20.56
CA GLY A 253 -12.17 -10.73 19.99
C GLY A 253 -12.42 -9.40 19.27
N ASN A 254 -11.49 -8.94 18.49
CA ASN A 254 -11.53 -7.69 17.73
C ASN A 254 -11.77 -6.44 18.60
N LYS A 255 -11.19 -6.42 19.79
CA LYS A 255 -11.31 -5.28 20.68
C LYS A 255 -10.72 -4.03 20.04
N VAL A 256 -11.54 -3.00 19.84
CA VAL A 256 -11.11 -1.68 19.36
C VAL A 256 -10.63 -0.82 20.51
N THR A 257 -9.45 -0.20 20.38
CA THR A 257 -8.87 0.68 21.40
C THR A 257 -8.31 1.93 20.73
N LYS A 258 -8.73 3.13 21.18
CA LYS A 258 -8.09 4.39 20.79
C LYS A 258 -6.70 4.47 21.44
N ILE A 259 -5.66 4.73 20.65
CA ILE A 259 -4.28 4.84 21.11
C ILE A 259 -3.69 6.25 20.94
N GLY A 260 -4.34 7.11 20.18
CA GLY A 260 -3.86 8.49 19.99
C GLY A 260 -4.53 9.20 18.82
N ASN A 261 -3.82 10.19 18.29
CA ASN A 261 -4.21 10.91 17.08
C ASN A 261 -3.02 10.93 16.12
N ALA A 262 -3.28 10.61 14.84
CA ALA A 262 -2.31 10.68 13.76
C ALA A 262 -3.03 10.85 12.42
N THR A 263 -2.34 11.42 11.42
CA THR A 263 -2.86 11.58 10.05
C THR A 263 -2.22 10.60 9.07
N TYR A 264 -1.01 10.14 9.37
CA TYR A 264 -0.29 9.11 8.59
C TYR A 264 0.34 8.12 9.56
N MET A 265 0.42 6.87 9.11
CA MET A 265 1.11 5.80 9.81
C MET A 265 1.83 4.88 8.83
N ALA A 266 2.93 4.32 9.28
CA ALA A 266 3.61 3.18 8.70
C ALA A 266 4.15 2.32 9.84
N ALA A 267 4.41 1.04 9.60
CA ALA A 267 4.89 0.12 10.61
C ALA A 267 6.17 -0.56 10.15
N ASN A 268 7.03 -0.90 11.08
CA ASN A 268 8.16 -1.79 10.86
C ASN A 268 8.73 -2.26 12.21
N ASN A 269 8.94 -3.56 12.38
CA ASN A 269 9.55 -4.16 13.58
C ASN A 269 8.87 -3.73 14.90
N ASP A 270 7.57 -3.91 15.01
CA ASP A 270 6.75 -3.58 16.19
C ASP A 270 6.69 -2.08 16.55
N ILE A 271 7.10 -1.21 15.64
CA ILE A 271 7.03 0.23 15.81
C ILE A 271 6.08 0.82 14.77
N LEU A 272 5.07 1.56 15.23
CA LEU A 272 4.35 2.48 14.37
C LEU A 272 5.11 3.80 14.29
N TYR A 273 5.42 4.22 13.09
CA TYR A 273 5.90 5.56 12.75
C TYR A 273 4.68 6.40 12.41
N LEU A 274 4.53 7.53 13.09
CA LEU A 274 3.31 8.30 13.08
C LEU A 274 3.60 9.76 12.71
N VAL A 275 2.72 10.34 11.95
CA VAL A 275 2.70 11.79 11.71
C VAL A 275 1.34 12.35 12.09
N ASN A 276 1.36 13.46 12.81
CA ASN A 276 0.18 14.31 12.97
C ASN A 276 0.41 15.59 12.15
N SER A 277 -0.29 15.70 11.03
CA SER A 277 -0.23 16.82 10.09
C SER A 277 -1.46 17.70 10.29
N MET A 278 -1.26 18.84 10.92
CA MET A 278 -2.35 19.79 11.23
C MET A 278 -2.28 20.99 10.29
N THR A 279 -3.31 21.13 9.46
CA THR A 279 -3.42 22.25 8.52
C THR A 279 -4.47 23.26 9.01
N ASP A 280 -4.05 24.50 9.19
CA ASP A 280 -4.93 25.61 9.49
C ASP A 280 -5.35 26.34 8.20
N TRP A 281 -6.56 26.06 7.76
CA TRP A 281 -7.17 26.65 6.56
C TRP A 281 -7.65 28.08 6.77
N SER A 282 -7.68 28.57 8.01
CA SER A 282 -8.12 29.92 8.34
C SER A 282 -7.02 30.98 8.11
N THR A 283 -5.76 30.57 8.09
CA THR A 283 -4.61 31.45 7.84
C THR A 283 -4.40 31.72 6.35
N LYS A 284 -3.76 32.84 6.04
CA LYS A 284 -3.40 33.20 4.65
C LYS A 284 -1.96 33.74 4.61
N PRO A 285 -0.98 32.99 4.04
CA PRO A 285 -1.17 31.67 3.41
C PRO A 285 -1.59 30.61 4.43
N VAL A 286 -2.19 29.52 3.94
CA VAL A 286 -2.52 28.32 4.73
C VAL A 286 -1.26 27.79 5.38
N THR A 287 -1.33 27.38 6.64
CA THR A 287 -0.19 26.86 7.39
C THR A 287 -0.42 25.40 7.76
N THR A 288 0.61 24.59 7.58
CA THR A 288 0.64 23.19 8.01
C THR A 288 1.76 22.99 9.04
N VAL A 289 1.52 22.17 10.05
CA VAL A 289 2.52 21.76 11.03
C VAL A 289 2.51 20.26 11.14
N ASN A 290 3.65 19.63 10.82
CA ASN A 290 3.86 18.19 10.93
C ASN A 290 4.65 17.87 12.19
N THR A 291 4.14 16.93 12.98
CA THR A 291 4.86 16.34 14.11
C THR A 291 5.07 14.86 13.87
N PHE A 292 6.28 14.38 14.12
CA PHE A 292 6.74 13.03 13.87
C PHE A 292 7.00 12.33 15.21
N PHE A 293 6.44 11.14 15.41
CA PHE A 293 6.55 10.41 16.66
C PHE A 293 6.36 8.91 16.45
N THR A 294 6.57 8.09 17.46
CA THR A 294 6.44 6.64 17.33
C THR A 294 5.57 6.05 18.43
N TYR A 295 4.98 4.89 18.15
CA TYR A 295 4.30 4.07 19.13
C TYR A 295 4.89 2.66 19.09
N ASN A 296 5.33 2.15 20.23
CA ASN A 296 5.82 0.79 20.35
C ASN A 296 4.64 -0.15 20.63
N ILE A 297 4.36 -1.06 19.70
CA ILE A 297 3.19 -1.94 19.71
C ILE A 297 3.23 -2.92 20.89
N LYS A 298 4.41 -3.46 21.20
CA LYS A 298 4.59 -4.44 22.30
C LYS A 298 4.43 -3.85 23.67
N THR A 299 4.96 -2.64 23.88
CA THR A 299 4.93 -1.98 25.21
C THR A 299 3.72 -1.07 25.40
N GLY A 300 3.02 -0.69 24.31
CA GLY A 300 1.93 0.26 24.34
C GLY A 300 2.36 1.70 24.64
N GLN A 301 3.64 2.03 24.43
CA GLN A 301 4.19 3.33 24.79
C GLN A 301 4.34 4.25 23.57
N MET A 302 3.84 5.49 23.72
CA MET A 302 4.05 6.57 22.78
C MET A 302 5.39 7.27 23.09
N ASN A 303 6.21 7.48 22.08
CA ASN A 303 7.40 8.32 22.15
C ASN A 303 7.18 9.57 21.31
N ASN A 304 6.98 10.71 21.96
CA ASN A 304 6.67 11.99 21.30
C ASN A 304 7.93 12.72 20.75
N ALA A 305 9.13 12.16 20.91
CA ALA A 305 10.30 12.69 20.22
C ALA A 305 10.22 12.37 18.73
N SER A 306 10.63 13.34 17.90
CA SER A 306 10.69 13.11 16.44
C SER A 306 11.60 11.93 16.14
N PHE A 307 11.13 11.02 15.30
CA PHE A 307 11.97 9.95 14.77
C PHE A 307 12.88 10.45 13.63
N LEU A 308 12.66 11.64 13.09
CA LEU A 308 13.50 12.23 12.05
C LEU A 308 14.65 13.04 12.67
N LYS A 309 15.85 12.92 12.08
CA LYS A 309 17.06 13.67 12.40
C LYS A 309 17.52 14.45 11.17
N ASP A 310 17.97 15.67 11.38
CA ASP A 310 18.49 16.56 10.33
C ASP A 310 17.53 16.73 9.15
N ALA A 311 16.22 16.62 9.42
CA ALA A 311 15.19 16.75 8.39
C ALA A 311 15.22 18.17 7.80
N PRO A 312 15.04 18.30 6.45
CA PRO A 312 14.89 19.60 5.83
C PRO A 312 13.74 20.40 6.46
N ALA A 313 14.01 21.69 6.74
CA ALA A 313 13.10 22.52 7.52
C ALA A 313 11.70 22.65 6.88
N GLU A 314 11.62 22.60 5.56
CA GLU A 314 10.36 22.67 4.82
C GLU A 314 9.44 21.47 5.11
N LEU A 315 9.97 20.30 5.43
CA LEU A 315 9.18 19.09 5.65
C LEU A 315 8.20 19.24 6.83
N VAL A 316 8.55 20.02 7.86
CA VAL A 316 7.67 20.25 9.01
C VAL A 316 6.46 21.14 8.68
N SER A 317 6.44 21.79 7.52
CA SER A 317 5.36 22.68 7.07
C SER A 317 4.79 22.35 5.69
N SER A 318 5.24 21.27 5.07
CA SER A 318 4.73 20.80 3.78
C SER A 318 3.49 19.92 3.96
N THR A 319 2.61 19.92 2.96
CA THR A 319 1.52 18.94 2.91
C THR A 319 2.09 17.57 2.58
N LEU A 320 1.98 16.64 3.50
CA LEU A 320 2.41 15.26 3.31
C LEU A 320 1.39 14.49 2.45
N HIS A 321 1.85 13.45 1.77
CA HIS A 321 0.99 12.59 0.94
C HIS A 321 1.27 11.11 1.13
N MET A 322 2.47 10.72 1.55
CA MET A 322 2.86 9.34 1.86
C MET A 322 3.81 9.31 3.06
N LEU A 323 3.66 8.29 3.87
CA LEU A 323 4.67 7.78 4.79
C LEU A 323 4.74 6.27 4.58
N THR A 324 5.92 5.74 4.26
CA THR A 324 6.15 4.30 4.12
C THR A 324 7.57 3.95 4.56
N ILE A 325 7.79 2.68 4.86
CA ILE A 325 9.08 2.17 5.32
C ILE A 325 9.43 0.96 4.46
N ASN A 326 10.67 0.87 4.06
CA ASN A 326 11.22 -0.31 3.40
C ASN A 326 11.44 -1.40 4.45
N ASP A 327 10.70 -2.48 4.39
CA ASP A 327 10.78 -3.57 5.36
C ASP A 327 12.13 -4.28 5.35
N ASN A 328 12.88 -4.21 4.25
CA ASN A 328 14.16 -4.89 4.09
C ASN A 328 15.31 -4.18 4.86
N ASP A 329 15.40 -2.85 4.79
CA ASP A 329 16.48 -2.08 5.40
C ASP A 329 16.03 -1.10 6.48
N GLY A 330 14.73 -0.83 6.55
CA GLY A 330 14.09 0.10 7.49
C GLY A 330 14.18 1.56 7.04
N ASP A 331 14.61 1.86 5.82
CA ASP A 331 14.66 3.24 5.31
C ASP A 331 13.24 3.82 5.21
N ILE A 332 13.12 5.07 5.63
CA ILE A 332 11.84 5.77 5.71
C ILE A 332 11.69 6.68 4.49
N TYR A 333 10.55 6.59 3.83
CA TYR A 333 10.19 7.44 2.70
C TYR A 333 8.96 8.27 3.03
N ILE A 334 9.08 9.58 2.86
CA ILE A 334 8.00 10.55 3.06
C ILE A 334 7.82 11.33 1.77
N SER A 335 6.59 11.45 1.31
CA SER A 335 6.30 12.33 0.17
C SER A 335 5.55 13.58 0.58
N THR A 336 5.71 14.63 -0.23
CA THR A 336 4.93 15.85 -0.16
C THR A 336 4.23 16.11 -1.47
N SER A 337 3.10 16.82 -1.45
CA SER A 337 2.37 17.25 -2.63
C SER A 337 1.78 18.64 -2.44
N ASP A 338 1.72 19.42 -3.52
CA ASP A 338 0.93 20.64 -3.65
C ASP A 338 -0.35 20.42 -4.50
N PHE A 339 -0.60 19.15 -4.90
CA PHE A 339 -1.70 18.69 -5.77
C PHE A 339 -1.67 19.23 -7.21
N ILE A 340 -0.61 19.94 -7.62
CA ILE A 340 -0.50 20.61 -8.92
C ILE A 340 0.76 20.20 -9.66
N THR A 341 1.91 20.24 -8.97
CA THR A 341 3.23 19.91 -9.53
C THR A 341 3.69 18.53 -9.06
N ASN A 342 4.81 18.06 -9.59
CA ASN A 342 5.41 16.82 -9.09
C ASN A 342 5.66 16.92 -7.58
N GLY A 343 5.38 15.84 -6.87
CA GLY A 343 5.71 15.71 -5.47
C GLY A 343 7.21 15.59 -5.23
N THR A 344 7.61 15.70 -3.97
CA THR A 344 8.99 15.48 -3.54
C THR A 344 9.04 14.28 -2.60
N ILE A 345 10.01 13.39 -2.81
CA ILE A 345 10.32 12.27 -1.93
C ILE A 345 11.47 12.68 -1.01
N TYR A 346 11.34 12.39 0.28
CA TYR A 346 12.37 12.53 1.30
C TYR A 346 12.72 11.14 1.80
N ARG A 347 13.99 10.75 1.72
CA ARG A 347 14.51 9.47 2.19
C ARG A 347 15.34 9.66 3.46
N PHE A 348 15.09 8.83 4.45
CA PHE A 348 15.83 8.77 5.71
C PHE A 348 16.25 7.35 5.98
N LYS A 349 17.37 7.17 6.72
CA LYS A 349 17.75 5.88 7.27
C LYS A 349 16.75 5.43 8.34
N LYS A 350 16.75 4.14 8.65
CA LYS A 350 15.94 3.57 9.76
C LYS A 350 16.10 4.25 11.10
N ASP A 351 17.25 4.91 11.34
CA ASP A 351 17.49 5.67 12.56
C ASP A 351 17.00 7.13 12.48
N GLY A 352 16.33 7.48 11.39
CA GLY A 352 15.78 8.80 11.12
C GLY A 352 16.75 9.81 10.51
N THR A 353 18.02 9.44 10.24
CA THR A 353 19.01 10.34 9.64
C THR A 353 18.64 10.64 8.18
N PHE A 354 18.58 11.93 7.83
CA PHE A 354 18.29 12.36 6.46
C PHE A 354 19.36 11.87 5.47
N ILE A 355 18.91 11.31 4.33
CA ILE A 355 19.78 10.88 3.25
C ILE A 355 19.72 11.89 2.10
N GLU A 356 18.52 12.07 1.55
CA GLU A 356 18.31 12.88 0.34
C GLU A 356 16.85 13.23 0.12
N LYS A 357 16.62 14.15 -0.83
CA LYS A 357 15.31 14.40 -1.42
C LYS A 357 15.41 14.48 -2.94
N PHE A 358 14.35 14.07 -3.63
CA PHE A 358 14.28 14.07 -5.08
C PHE A 358 12.84 14.27 -5.58
N ASP A 359 12.70 14.67 -6.84
CA ASP A 359 11.40 14.80 -7.53
C ASP A 359 10.77 13.42 -7.70
N ALA A 360 9.48 13.27 -7.38
CA ALA A 360 8.75 11.99 -7.45
C ALA A 360 8.41 11.55 -8.88
N GLY A 361 8.66 12.37 -9.88
CA GLY A 361 8.34 12.08 -11.29
C GLY A 361 6.88 12.34 -11.66
N GLY A 362 6.00 12.62 -10.70
CA GLY A 362 4.58 12.86 -10.93
C GLY A 362 3.88 13.53 -9.75
N VAL A 363 2.59 13.80 -9.93
CA VAL A 363 1.74 14.48 -8.96
C VAL A 363 1.20 13.49 -7.94
N ASN A 364 1.14 13.86 -6.66
CA ASN A 364 0.55 13.08 -5.58
C ASN A 364 1.19 11.68 -5.41
N PRO A 365 2.48 11.58 -5.08
CA PRO A 365 3.10 10.29 -4.78
C PRO A 365 2.51 9.70 -3.50
N ASN A 366 1.78 8.57 -3.59
CA ASN A 366 0.95 8.03 -2.52
C ASN A 366 1.34 6.66 -1.98
N SER A 367 2.16 5.90 -2.69
CA SER A 367 2.67 4.61 -2.22
C SER A 367 4.02 4.27 -2.85
N ALA A 368 4.77 3.38 -2.19
CA ALA A 368 6.01 2.83 -2.74
C ALA A 368 6.11 1.34 -2.41
N VAL A 369 6.76 0.57 -3.31
CA VAL A 369 7.14 -0.83 -3.11
C VAL A 369 8.63 -1.01 -3.33
N PHE A 370 9.20 -2.04 -2.71
CA PHE A 370 10.64 -2.21 -2.54
C PHE A 370 11.07 -3.61 -2.95
N PHE A 371 12.12 -3.71 -3.77
CA PHE A 371 12.78 -4.96 -4.13
C PHE A 371 14.26 -4.90 -3.74
N ASN A 372 14.83 -6.04 -3.33
CA ASN A 372 16.24 -6.17 -2.94
C ASN A 372 16.91 -7.39 -3.59
#